data_d501f893a99bf8db4a02d0f1a1acedef
#
_entry.id   d501f893a99bf8db4a02d0f1a1acedef
#
_cell.length_a   1.000
_cell.length_b   1.000
_cell.length_c   1.000
_cell.angle_alpha   90.00
_cell.angle_beta   90.00
_cell.angle_gamma   90.00
#
_symmetry.space_group_name_H-M   'P 1'
#
loop_
_entity.id
_entity.type
_entity.pdbx_description
1 polymer ?
#
loop_
_entity_poly.entity_id
_entity_poly.type
_entity_poly.pdbx_seq_one_letter_code
_entity_poly.pdbx_strand_id
1 'polypeptide(L)'
;GVAIAYDSRHMSPEFAQEAALCLAANGIKAYIFETLRPTPELSFAVRHLGCVAGINVTASHNPPEYNGYKVYWEDCAQITPPHDSGIMGEVKAISDWNTVKTMDKEDAVKAGLFEVIGQAVDDAYMAELKKQIIHMDAIQAEGRNLKIVYTPLHGTGNIPARRILKE
;
A
#
# COMPACT_ATOMS: atom_id res chain seq x y z
N GLY A 1 3.61 5.73 -12.52
CA GLY A 1 3.23 6.13 -11.16
C GLY A 1 3.73 5.15 -10.10
N VAL A 2 3.53 5.49 -8.84
CA VAL A 2 3.89 4.67 -7.68
C VAL A 2 2.68 4.56 -6.75
N ALA A 3 2.30 3.33 -6.37
CA ALA A 3 1.22 3.09 -5.40
C ALA A 3 1.80 3.06 -3.98
N ILE A 4 1.09 3.64 -3.00
CA ILE A 4 1.58 3.76 -1.63
C ILE A 4 0.49 3.29 -0.66
N ALA A 5 0.83 2.30 0.17
CA ALA A 5 0.05 1.84 1.30
C ALA A 5 0.82 2.02 2.62
N TYR A 6 0.09 1.97 3.71
CA TYR A 6 0.65 2.11 5.05
C TYR A 6 -0.18 1.34 6.07
N ASP A 7 0.42 1.07 7.22
CA ASP A 7 -0.23 0.38 8.34
C ASP A 7 -0.68 1.34 9.44
N SER A 8 -1.10 0.79 10.58
CA SER A 8 -1.62 1.53 11.73
C SER A 8 -0.54 2.05 12.69
N ARG A 9 0.74 1.94 12.34
CA ARG A 9 1.84 2.39 13.19
C ARG A 9 1.89 3.91 13.30
N HIS A 10 2.47 4.38 14.39
CA HIS A 10 2.74 5.79 14.57
C HIS A 10 3.51 6.35 13.38
N MET A 11 3.08 7.50 12.86
CA MET A 11 3.66 8.23 11.74
C MET A 11 3.59 7.51 10.37
N SER A 12 2.96 6.32 10.27
CA SER A 12 2.86 5.64 8.98
C SER A 12 2.11 6.47 7.91
N PRO A 13 0.97 7.11 8.22
CA PRO A 13 0.30 8.00 7.27
C PRO A 13 1.17 9.20 6.86
N GLU A 14 1.86 9.81 7.81
CA GLU A 14 2.72 10.97 7.58
C GLU A 14 3.90 10.59 6.70
N PHE A 15 4.59 9.51 7.00
CA PHE A 15 5.70 9.02 6.17
C PHE A 15 5.25 8.63 4.76
N ALA A 16 4.07 8.02 4.63
CA ALA A 16 3.50 7.70 3.33
C ALA A 16 3.17 8.97 2.52
N GLN A 17 2.63 10.01 3.17
CA GLN A 17 2.36 11.30 2.54
C GLN A 17 3.66 11.99 2.10
N GLU A 18 4.68 12.05 2.97
CA GLU A 18 5.97 12.65 2.63
C GLU A 18 6.65 11.91 1.45
N ALA A 19 6.59 10.59 1.41
CA ALA A 19 7.06 9.81 0.27
C ALA A 19 6.32 10.20 -1.02
N ALA A 20 4.99 10.36 -0.97
CA ALA A 20 4.18 10.79 -2.10
C ALA A 20 4.56 12.20 -2.58
N LEU A 21 4.80 13.14 -1.66
CA LEU A 21 5.18 14.53 -1.98
C LEU A 21 6.60 14.60 -2.56
N CYS A 22 7.52 13.79 -2.07
CA CYS A 22 8.85 13.64 -2.64
C CYS A 22 8.81 13.10 -4.08
N LEU A 23 7.98 12.08 -4.35
CA LEU A 23 7.76 11.56 -5.70
C LEU A 23 7.18 12.65 -6.61
N ALA A 24 6.14 13.34 -6.16
CA ALA A 24 5.48 14.41 -6.89
C ALA A 24 6.44 15.55 -7.25
N ALA A 25 7.30 15.96 -6.31
CA ALA A 25 8.33 16.98 -6.54
C ALA A 25 9.38 16.59 -7.59
N ASN A 26 9.49 15.28 -7.87
CA ASN A 26 10.33 14.74 -8.94
C ASN A 26 9.52 14.38 -10.21
N GLY A 27 8.27 14.84 -10.32
CA GLY A 27 7.41 14.62 -11.49
C GLY A 27 6.84 13.19 -11.59
N ILE A 28 6.89 12.41 -10.50
CA ILE A 28 6.40 11.03 -10.45
C ILE A 28 5.01 11.03 -9.78
N LYS A 29 4.00 10.54 -10.47
CA LYS A 29 2.65 10.44 -9.92
C LYS A 29 2.60 9.43 -8.78
N ALA A 30 2.07 9.85 -7.64
CA ALA A 30 1.84 9.02 -6.47
C ALA A 30 0.34 8.74 -6.29
N TYR A 31 0.00 7.47 -6.08
CA TYR A 31 -1.32 7.00 -5.69
C TYR A 31 -1.26 6.53 -4.25
N ILE A 32 -1.85 7.25 -3.33
CA ILE A 32 -1.83 6.93 -1.90
C ILE A 32 -3.20 6.46 -1.41
N PHE A 33 -3.27 5.36 -0.69
CA PHE A 33 -4.52 4.92 -0.10
C PHE A 33 -5.03 5.93 0.95
N GLU A 34 -6.35 6.16 0.95
CA GLU A 34 -7.02 7.09 1.88
C GLU A 34 -6.88 6.70 3.35
N THR A 35 -6.80 5.38 3.60
CA THR A 35 -6.57 4.80 4.92
C THR A 35 -5.65 3.58 4.79
N LEU A 36 -5.28 2.98 5.91
CA LEU A 36 -4.43 1.80 5.93
C LEU A 36 -4.98 0.66 5.04
N ARG A 37 -4.10 0.00 4.30
CA ARG A 37 -4.41 -1.17 3.46
C ARG A 37 -3.32 -2.23 3.60
N PRO A 38 -3.68 -3.52 3.44
CA PRO A 38 -2.71 -4.61 3.57
C PRO A 38 -1.77 -4.73 2.36
N THR A 39 -0.60 -5.28 2.60
CA THR A 39 0.43 -5.52 1.58
C THR A 39 -0.10 -6.22 0.31
N PRO A 40 -0.96 -7.27 0.38
CA PRO A 40 -1.50 -7.88 -0.83
C PRO A 40 -2.33 -6.93 -1.70
N GLU A 41 -3.02 -6.00 -1.09
CA GLU A 41 -3.81 -5.00 -1.81
C GLU A 41 -2.93 -3.94 -2.46
N LEU A 42 -1.82 -3.55 -1.83
CA LEU A 42 -0.79 -2.73 -2.48
C LEU A 42 -0.21 -3.44 -3.72
N SER A 43 0.18 -4.70 -3.57
CA SER A 43 0.70 -5.52 -4.69
C SER A 43 -0.29 -5.58 -5.85
N PHE A 44 -1.58 -5.76 -5.55
CA PHE A 44 -2.65 -5.67 -6.55
C PHE A 44 -2.74 -4.27 -7.18
N ALA A 45 -2.72 -3.21 -6.37
CA ALA A 45 -2.84 -1.83 -6.84
C ALA A 45 -1.71 -1.45 -7.81
N VAL A 46 -0.48 -1.91 -7.59
CA VAL A 46 0.65 -1.66 -8.51
C VAL A 46 0.30 -2.14 -9.92
N ARG A 47 -0.22 -3.36 -10.07
CA ARG A 47 -0.65 -3.89 -11.38
C ARG A 47 -1.90 -3.22 -11.92
N HIS A 48 -2.91 -3.07 -11.07
CA HIS A 48 -4.21 -2.53 -11.45
C HIS A 48 -4.12 -1.10 -11.99
N LEU A 49 -3.26 -0.28 -11.40
CA LEU A 49 -3.04 1.12 -11.79
C LEU A 49 -1.90 1.29 -12.80
N GLY A 50 -1.25 0.22 -13.23
CA GLY A 50 -0.09 0.29 -14.14
C GLY A 50 1.10 1.05 -13.54
N CYS A 51 1.31 0.91 -12.24
CA CYS A 51 2.44 1.53 -11.55
C CYS A 51 3.74 0.78 -11.82
N VAL A 52 4.85 1.50 -11.84
CA VAL A 52 6.21 0.94 -11.99
C VAL A 52 6.79 0.47 -10.66
N ALA A 53 6.21 0.92 -9.55
CA ALA A 53 6.64 0.55 -8.20
C ALA A 53 5.50 0.71 -7.19
N GLY A 54 5.69 0.11 -6.02
CA GLY A 54 4.87 0.30 -4.84
C GLY A 54 5.70 0.58 -3.60
N ILE A 55 5.14 1.29 -2.65
CA ILE A 55 5.74 1.58 -1.35
C ILE A 55 4.76 1.15 -0.26
N ASN A 56 5.25 0.38 0.73
CA ASN A 56 4.48 0.06 1.93
C ASN A 56 5.22 0.57 3.17
N VAL A 57 4.60 1.52 3.85
CA VAL A 57 5.13 2.05 5.11
C VAL A 57 4.65 1.16 6.24
N THR A 58 5.51 0.24 6.65
CA THR A 58 5.21 -0.79 7.68
C THR A 58 6.48 -1.44 8.20
N ALA A 59 6.51 -1.76 9.49
CA ALA A 59 7.54 -2.62 10.08
C ALA A 59 7.03 -4.04 10.35
N SER A 60 5.97 -4.49 9.65
CA SER A 60 5.40 -5.83 9.78
C SER A 60 4.94 -6.14 11.22
N HIS A 61 5.54 -7.15 11.86
CA HIS A 61 5.25 -7.58 13.23
C HIS A 61 6.27 -7.10 14.27
N ASN A 62 7.17 -6.20 13.90
CA ASN A 62 8.14 -5.63 14.84
C ASN A 62 7.43 -4.82 15.95
N PRO A 63 8.07 -4.59 17.11
CA PRO A 63 7.54 -3.77 18.18
C PRO A 63 7.04 -2.39 17.71
N PRO A 64 6.10 -1.76 18.43
CA PRO A 64 5.38 -0.57 17.96
C PRO A 64 6.25 0.68 17.75
N GLU A 65 7.41 0.74 18.38
CA GLU A 65 8.39 1.82 18.25
C GLU A 65 9.14 1.82 16.91
N TYR A 66 9.08 0.69 16.17
CA TYR A 66 9.68 0.59 14.85
C TYR A 66 8.69 0.97 13.76
N ASN A 67 9.22 1.56 12.68
CA ASN A 67 8.53 1.66 11.40
C ASN A 67 9.48 1.21 10.30
N GLY A 68 9.00 1.07 9.07
CA GLY A 68 9.79 0.58 7.95
C GLY A 68 9.26 1.09 6.62
N TYR A 69 10.11 0.98 5.62
CA TYR A 69 9.85 1.42 4.26
C TYR A 69 10.18 0.27 3.32
N LYS A 70 9.16 -0.37 2.75
CA LYS A 70 9.30 -1.50 1.84
C LYS A 70 8.97 -1.07 0.42
N VAL A 71 9.84 -1.41 -0.51
CA VAL A 71 9.65 -1.09 -1.93
C VAL A 71 9.27 -2.35 -2.70
N TYR A 72 8.32 -2.20 -3.61
CA TYR A 72 7.85 -3.21 -4.55
C TYR A 72 8.13 -2.73 -5.96
N TRP A 73 8.47 -3.65 -6.86
CA TRP A 73 8.75 -3.31 -8.26
C TRP A 73 7.53 -3.52 -9.15
N GLU A 74 7.68 -3.38 -10.44
CA GLU A 74 6.60 -3.54 -11.44
C GLU A 74 6.02 -4.96 -11.49
N ASP A 75 6.79 -5.96 -11.06
CA ASP A 75 6.33 -7.35 -10.86
C ASP A 75 5.46 -7.53 -9.62
N CYS A 76 5.26 -6.45 -8.84
CA CYS A 76 4.46 -6.40 -7.64
C CYS A 76 5.01 -7.18 -6.45
N ALA A 77 6.27 -7.62 -6.53
CA ALA A 77 7.01 -8.25 -5.45
C ALA A 77 7.91 -7.25 -4.72
N GLN A 78 8.20 -7.54 -3.45
CA GLN A 78 9.20 -6.75 -2.70
C GLN A 78 10.55 -6.92 -3.37
N ILE A 79 11.26 -5.79 -3.58
CA ILE A 79 12.56 -5.77 -4.24
C ILE A 79 13.60 -6.63 -3.50
N THR A 80 14.47 -7.20 -4.28
CA THR A 80 15.62 -8.01 -3.85
C THR A 80 16.89 -7.51 -4.55
N PRO A 81 18.08 -8.00 -4.19
CA PRO A 81 19.30 -7.66 -4.92
C PRO A 81 19.19 -7.89 -6.43
N PRO A 82 19.70 -6.99 -7.28
CA PRO A 82 20.54 -5.81 -6.93
C PRO A 82 19.75 -4.52 -6.65
N HIS A 83 18.43 -4.51 -6.79
CA HIS A 83 17.62 -3.28 -6.74
C HIS A 83 17.60 -2.65 -5.34
N ASP A 84 17.45 -3.46 -4.29
CA ASP A 84 17.48 -3.00 -2.91
C ASP A 84 18.80 -2.32 -2.53
N SER A 85 19.90 -2.96 -2.91
CA SER A 85 21.26 -2.45 -2.67
C SER A 85 21.54 -1.18 -3.47
N GLY A 86 21.03 -1.10 -4.71
CA GLY A 86 21.13 0.09 -5.55
C GLY A 86 20.42 1.28 -4.92
N ILE A 87 19.14 1.11 -4.53
CA ILE A 87 18.36 2.17 -3.88
C ILE A 87 19.02 2.61 -2.57
N MET A 88 19.46 1.66 -1.75
CA MET A 88 20.16 1.98 -0.50
C MET A 88 21.50 2.69 -0.74
N GLY A 89 22.16 2.40 -1.84
CA GLY A 89 23.37 3.12 -2.28
C GLY A 89 23.09 4.60 -2.55
N GLU A 90 22.03 4.90 -3.30
CA GLU A 90 21.61 6.27 -3.60
C GLU A 90 21.19 7.03 -2.31
N VAL A 91 20.42 6.37 -1.43
CA VAL A 91 20.03 6.99 -0.15
C VAL A 91 21.27 7.33 0.69
N LYS A 92 22.24 6.43 0.78
CA LYS A 92 23.49 6.67 1.54
C LYS A 92 24.40 7.74 0.92
N ALA A 93 24.26 7.99 -0.38
CA ALA A 93 25.02 9.02 -1.08
C ALA A 93 24.51 10.45 -0.79
N ILE A 94 23.30 10.58 -0.22
CA ILE A 94 22.75 11.89 0.16
C ILE A 94 23.54 12.42 1.36
N SER A 95 24.39 13.41 1.12
CA SER A 95 25.18 14.08 2.16
C SER A 95 24.49 15.31 2.77
N ASP A 96 23.57 15.92 2.05
CA ASP A 96 22.77 17.06 2.49
C ASP A 96 21.27 16.78 2.22
N TRP A 97 20.52 16.58 3.29
CA TRP A 97 19.08 16.30 3.23
C TRP A 97 18.25 17.45 2.69
N ASN A 98 18.77 18.69 2.70
CA ASN A 98 18.09 19.83 2.10
C ASN A 98 18.02 19.75 0.56
N THR A 99 18.79 18.85 -0.06
CA THR A 99 18.72 18.60 -1.50
C THR A 99 17.57 17.68 -1.90
N VAL A 100 16.93 17.01 -0.95
CA VAL A 100 15.76 16.17 -1.19
C VAL A 100 14.57 17.07 -1.52
N LYS A 101 14.05 16.88 -2.72
CA LYS A 101 12.91 17.70 -3.19
C LYS A 101 11.63 17.24 -2.51
N THR A 102 10.85 18.20 -2.08
CA THR A 102 9.46 18.01 -1.65
C THR A 102 8.61 19.14 -2.23
N MET A 103 7.29 19.00 -2.20
CA MET A 103 6.37 20.06 -2.63
C MET A 103 5.14 20.08 -1.73
N ASP A 104 4.42 21.20 -1.78
CA ASP A 104 3.16 21.33 -1.07
C ASP A 104 2.11 20.35 -1.62
N LYS A 105 1.30 19.77 -0.72
CA LYS A 105 0.26 18.80 -1.09
C LYS A 105 -0.77 19.38 -2.04
N GLU A 106 -1.20 20.63 -1.82
CA GLU A 106 -2.19 21.27 -2.69
C GLU A 106 -1.65 21.45 -4.11
N ASP A 107 -0.38 21.79 -4.22
CA ASP A 107 0.28 21.95 -5.51
C ASP A 107 0.49 20.60 -6.20
N ALA A 108 0.84 19.55 -5.46
CA ALA A 108 0.94 18.19 -5.98
C ALA A 108 -0.41 17.68 -6.52
N VAL A 109 -1.51 17.94 -5.81
CA VAL A 109 -2.87 17.61 -6.25
C VAL A 109 -3.26 18.42 -7.49
N LYS A 110 -3.03 19.73 -7.52
CA LYS A 110 -3.31 20.60 -8.70
C LYS A 110 -2.53 20.14 -9.93
N ALA A 111 -1.30 19.67 -9.74
CA ALA A 111 -0.46 19.15 -10.81
C ALA A 111 -0.87 17.74 -11.28
N GLY A 112 -1.84 17.08 -10.60
CA GLY A 112 -2.26 15.71 -10.90
C GLY A 112 -1.22 14.65 -10.52
N LEU A 113 -0.25 15.01 -9.68
CA LEU A 113 0.85 14.14 -9.25
C LEU A 113 0.60 13.47 -7.88
N PHE A 114 -0.44 13.87 -7.18
CA PHE A 114 -0.87 13.26 -5.91
C PHE A 114 -2.34 12.89 -6.00
N GLU A 115 -2.64 11.60 -5.97
CA GLU A 115 -4.00 11.08 -6.07
C GLU A 115 -4.30 10.16 -4.88
N VAL A 116 -5.41 10.45 -4.19
CA VAL A 116 -5.92 9.59 -3.12
C VAL A 116 -6.76 8.49 -3.75
N ILE A 117 -6.43 7.24 -3.46
CA ILE A 117 -7.14 6.05 -3.91
C ILE A 117 -7.81 5.34 -2.74
N GLY A 118 -8.85 4.53 -3.02
CA GLY A 118 -9.61 3.79 -2.01
C GLY A 118 -10.66 2.90 -2.66
N GLN A 119 -11.95 3.22 -2.47
CA GLN A 119 -13.10 2.40 -2.82
C GLN A 119 -13.02 1.72 -4.20
N ALA A 120 -12.61 2.42 -5.24
CA ALA A 120 -12.54 1.85 -6.60
C ALA A 120 -11.48 0.74 -6.70
N VAL A 121 -10.34 0.90 -6.04
CA VAL A 121 -9.29 -0.13 -5.97
C VAL A 121 -9.73 -1.28 -5.08
N ASP A 122 -10.35 -0.98 -3.94
CA ASP A 122 -10.92 -1.99 -3.03
C ASP A 122 -11.94 -2.88 -3.77
N ASP A 123 -12.82 -2.28 -4.57
CA ASP A 123 -13.84 -3.00 -5.35
C ASP A 123 -13.21 -3.94 -6.38
N ALA A 124 -12.21 -3.45 -7.10
CA ALA A 124 -11.46 -4.26 -8.07
C ALA A 124 -10.70 -5.40 -7.38
N TYR A 125 -10.09 -5.13 -6.23
CA TYR A 125 -9.40 -6.13 -5.42
C TYR A 125 -10.35 -7.21 -4.91
N MET A 126 -11.51 -6.84 -4.38
CA MET A 126 -12.54 -7.80 -3.95
C MET A 126 -13.05 -8.66 -5.11
N ALA A 127 -13.25 -8.07 -6.28
CA ALA A 127 -13.65 -8.81 -7.46
C ALA A 127 -12.61 -9.86 -7.88
N GLU A 128 -11.31 -9.54 -7.74
CA GLU A 128 -10.24 -10.49 -8.03
C GLU A 128 -10.14 -11.58 -6.97
N LEU A 129 -10.28 -11.26 -5.69
CA LEU A 129 -10.29 -12.23 -4.60
C LEU A 129 -11.42 -13.25 -4.77
N LYS A 130 -12.61 -12.83 -5.16
CA LYS A 130 -13.76 -13.72 -5.39
C LYS A 130 -13.50 -14.76 -6.47
N LYS A 131 -12.69 -14.45 -7.49
CA LYS A 131 -12.30 -15.42 -8.51
C LYS A 131 -11.42 -16.55 -7.97
N GLN A 132 -10.77 -16.35 -6.81
CA GLN A 132 -9.92 -17.34 -6.18
C GLN A 132 -10.70 -18.32 -5.30
N ILE A 133 -12.01 -18.14 -5.13
CA ILE A 133 -12.85 -19.04 -4.34
C ILE A 133 -13.05 -20.35 -5.10
N ILE A 134 -12.58 -21.45 -4.52
CA ILE A 134 -12.60 -22.79 -5.14
C ILE A 134 -13.95 -23.46 -4.92
N HIS A 135 -14.51 -23.40 -3.71
CA HIS A 135 -15.72 -24.10 -3.30
C HIS A 135 -16.84 -23.13 -2.92
N MET A 136 -17.34 -22.42 -3.92
CA MET A 136 -18.47 -21.51 -3.72
C MET A 136 -19.75 -22.26 -3.29
N ASP A 137 -19.93 -23.50 -3.76
CA ASP A 137 -21.03 -24.40 -3.37
C ASP A 137 -21.05 -24.65 -1.85
N ALA A 138 -19.90 -24.94 -1.25
CA ALA A 138 -19.78 -25.12 0.19
C ALA A 138 -20.09 -23.81 0.96
N ILE A 139 -19.62 -22.67 0.46
CA ILE A 139 -19.92 -21.37 1.06
C ILE A 139 -21.42 -21.07 1.01
N GLN A 140 -22.08 -21.34 -0.11
CA GLN A 140 -23.51 -21.14 -0.26
C GLN A 140 -24.33 -22.05 0.66
N ALA A 141 -23.90 -23.30 0.85
CA ALA A 141 -24.59 -24.28 1.69
C ALA A 141 -24.45 -23.97 3.19
N GLU A 142 -23.24 -23.66 3.65
CA GLU A 142 -22.92 -23.61 5.08
C GLU A 142 -22.48 -22.22 5.59
N GLY A 143 -22.16 -21.29 4.71
CA GLY A 143 -21.61 -19.97 5.09
C GLY A 143 -22.48 -19.20 6.09
N ARG A 144 -23.80 -19.30 5.97
CA ARG A 144 -24.75 -18.64 6.88
C ARG A 144 -24.77 -19.25 8.29
N ASN A 145 -24.29 -20.48 8.45
CA ASN A 145 -24.23 -21.20 9.71
C ASN A 145 -22.92 -20.94 10.45
N LEU A 146 -21.91 -20.38 9.76
CA LEU A 146 -20.62 -20.08 10.35
C LEU A 146 -20.71 -18.91 11.33
N LYS A 147 -20.14 -19.10 12.52
CA LYS A 147 -19.96 -18.06 13.51
C LYS A 147 -18.50 -17.69 13.58
N ILE A 148 -18.15 -16.53 13.07
CA ILE A 148 -16.77 -16.06 12.96
C ILE A 148 -16.54 -14.91 13.93
N VAL A 149 -15.55 -15.04 14.81
CA VAL A 149 -15.00 -13.93 15.58
C VAL A 149 -13.71 -13.49 14.90
N TYR A 150 -13.70 -12.27 14.37
CA TYR A 150 -12.54 -11.73 13.68
C TYR A 150 -12.01 -10.49 14.37
N THR A 151 -10.70 -10.44 14.61
CA THR A 151 -10.01 -9.26 15.11
C THR A 151 -8.89 -8.86 14.15
N PRO A 152 -8.85 -7.60 13.69
CA PRO A 152 -7.76 -7.08 12.84
C PRO A 152 -6.55 -6.61 13.66
N LEU A 153 -6.60 -6.59 14.96
CA LEU A 153 -5.60 -5.98 15.83
C LEU A 153 -4.28 -6.79 15.88
N HIS A 154 -3.14 -6.17 15.56
CA HIS A 154 -2.97 -4.74 15.22
C HIS A 154 -2.57 -4.56 13.75
N GLY A 155 -3.21 -5.27 12.83
CA GLY A 155 -2.89 -5.29 11.41
C GLY A 155 -3.80 -4.38 10.57
N THR A 156 -3.76 -4.62 9.27
CA THR A 156 -4.43 -3.79 8.25
C THR A 156 -5.64 -4.47 7.60
N GLY A 157 -6.02 -5.65 8.07
CA GLY A 157 -7.05 -6.49 7.46
C GLY A 157 -8.50 -6.10 7.75
N ASN A 158 -8.78 -5.04 8.53
CA ASN A 158 -10.14 -4.71 8.98
C ASN A 158 -11.13 -4.57 7.81
N ILE A 159 -10.82 -3.71 6.86
CA ILE A 159 -11.72 -3.44 5.73
C ILE A 159 -11.83 -4.66 4.80
N PRO A 160 -10.74 -5.17 4.19
CA PRO A 160 -10.84 -6.23 3.20
C PRO A 160 -11.33 -7.55 3.78
N ALA A 161 -10.87 -7.95 4.97
CA ALA A 161 -11.29 -9.22 5.57
C ALA A 161 -12.77 -9.22 5.97
N ARG A 162 -13.25 -8.14 6.60
CA ARG A 162 -14.68 -8.03 6.94
C ARG A 162 -15.56 -7.97 5.71
N ARG A 163 -15.06 -7.36 4.66
CA ARG A 163 -15.78 -7.23 3.39
C ARG A 163 -15.93 -8.59 2.71
N ILE A 164 -14.82 -9.32 2.50
CA ILE A 164 -14.85 -10.62 1.82
C ILE A 164 -15.63 -11.68 2.62
N LEU A 165 -15.62 -11.61 3.96
CA LEU A 165 -16.40 -12.52 4.80
C LEU A 165 -17.91 -12.21 4.77
N LYS A 166 -18.31 -11.00 4.38
CA LYS A 166 -19.72 -10.59 4.30
C LYS A 166 -20.31 -10.83 2.92
N GLU A 167 -19.54 -10.64 1.87
CA GLU A 167 -19.95 -10.75 0.47
C GLU A 167 -19.97 -12.20 -0.03
#